data_17f58008df339db4e003c6853eb5bf34
#
_entry.id   17f58008df339db4e003c6853eb5bf34
#
_cell.length_a   1.000
_cell.length_b   1.000
_cell.length_c   1.000
_cell.angle_alpha   90.00
_cell.angle_beta   90.00
_cell.angle_gamma   90.00
#
_symmetry.space_group_name_H-M   'P 1'
#
loop_
_entity.id
_entity.type
_entity.pdbx_description
1 polymer ?
#
loop_
_entity_poly.entity_id
_entity_poly.type
_entity_poly.pdbx_seq_one_letter_code
_entity_poly.pdbx_strand_id
1 'polypeptide(L)'
;MKSWTRLPLLLLAFWTGSCGTQAQLVTPVRSPEVAETTPAPAPAPPGQSGPTRELLASLHGKRFQLTARRSDLKGDHGQRLWLLELHQGSEILARWPAVSGTPSSQGLDRRWSPGNGAPLPAGEYNLAPPEPWGQDIWVNLTPRFDTSRSGLGIHHCNPGSGCLCLPDRASLLALTAWMQQVDLQELSVLN
;
A
#
# COMPACT_ATOMS: atom_id res chain seq x y z
N MET A 1 -40.96 37.88 -6.16
CA MET A 1 -40.49 39.28 -6.32
C MET A 1 -38.99 39.27 -6.28
N LYS A 2 -38.41 39.81 -7.32
CA LYS A 2 -37.03 39.84 -7.73
C LYS A 2 -36.20 40.79 -6.86
N SER A 3 -34.92 40.44 -6.54
CA SER A 3 -33.93 41.49 -6.38
C SER A 3 -32.57 40.95 -6.79
N TRP A 4 -32.08 41.48 -7.86
CA TRP A 4 -30.72 41.41 -8.37
C TRP A 4 -29.93 42.52 -7.76
N THR A 5 -28.74 42.22 -7.24
CA THR A 5 -27.78 43.29 -6.91
C THR A 5 -26.47 43.01 -7.60
N ARG A 6 -26.00 44.03 -8.28
CA ARG A 6 -24.88 44.09 -9.25
C ARG A 6 -23.50 44.08 -8.59
N LEU A 7 -22.54 43.51 -9.31
CA LEU A 7 -21.09 43.67 -9.12
C LEU A 7 -20.63 45.13 -9.30
N PRO A 8 -19.50 45.51 -8.75
CA PRO A 8 -18.62 46.47 -9.39
C PRO A 8 -17.32 45.85 -9.93
N LEU A 9 -17.06 46.24 -11.16
CA LEU A 9 -15.80 46.18 -11.87
C LEU A 9 -14.72 46.97 -11.10
N LEU A 10 -13.51 46.42 -10.93
CA LEU A 10 -12.37 47.21 -10.52
C LEU A 10 -11.22 47.01 -11.51
N LEU A 11 -10.74 48.16 -11.97
CA LEU A 11 -9.80 48.42 -13.04
C LEU A 11 -8.36 47.89 -12.81
N LEU A 12 -7.84 47.48 -13.92
CA LEU A 12 -6.40 47.19 -14.16
C LEU A 12 -5.56 48.50 -14.04
N ALA A 13 -4.48 48.41 -13.30
CA ALA A 13 -3.37 49.39 -13.39
C ALA A 13 -2.16 48.67 -13.97
N PHE A 14 -1.81 49.02 -15.21
CA PHE A 14 -0.54 48.68 -15.85
C PHE A 14 0.59 49.50 -15.23
N TRP A 15 1.61 48.81 -14.76
CA TRP A 15 2.91 49.43 -14.48
C TRP A 15 3.93 48.90 -15.47
N THR A 16 4.27 49.76 -16.43
CA THR A 16 5.44 49.66 -17.32
C THR A 16 6.66 50.20 -16.58
N GLY A 17 7.54 49.32 -16.16
CA GLY A 17 8.86 49.69 -15.64
C GLY A 17 9.95 49.13 -16.57
N SER A 18 10.40 50.01 -17.47
CA SER A 18 11.57 49.78 -18.31
C SER A 18 12.84 50.15 -17.51
N CYS A 19 13.78 49.23 -17.38
CA CYS A 19 15.13 49.59 -17.01
C CYS A 19 16.17 48.55 -17.45
N GLY A 20 16.99 48.95 -18.40
CA GLY A 20 18.42 48.86 -18.42
C GLY A 20 19.11 47.50 -18.51
N THR A 21 19.42 47.15 -19.72
CA THR A 21 20.37 46.08 -20.07
C THR A 21 21.79 46.43 -19.64
N GLN A 22 22.41 45.65 -18.80
CA GLN A 22 23.88 45.53 -18.73
C GLN A 22 24.24 44.06 -18.88
N ALA A 23 24.70 43.71 -20.04
CA ALA A 23 25.31 42.43 -20.33
C ALA A 23 26.71 42.37 -19.73
N GLN A 24 26.87 41.67 -18.60
CA GLN A 24 28.20 41.25 -18.16
C GLN A 24 28.49 39.87 -18.79
N LEU A 25 29.54 39.86 -19.61
CA LEU A 25 30.17 38.65 -20.10
C LEU A 25 30.80 37.89 -18.93
N VAL A 26 30.06 36.87 -18.42
CA VAL A 26 30.65 35.92 -17.48
C VAL A 26 31.17 34.75 -18.31
N THR A 27 32.49 34.63 -18.38
CA THR A 27 33.16 33.43 -18.91
C THR A 27 32.71 32.20 -18.09
N PRO A 28 32.30 31.09 -18.74
CA PRO A 28 31.94 29.91 -18.01
C PRO A 28 33.19 29.25 -17.40
N VAL A 29 33.33 29.33 -16.10
CA VAL A 29 34.25 28.47 -15.34
C VAL A 29 33.73 27.04 -15.45
N ARG A 30 34.47 26.23 -16.19
CA ARG A 30 34.20 24.79 -16.32
C ARG A 30 34.44 24.13 -14.97
N SER A 31 33.37 23.88 -14.20
CA SER A 31 33.46 23.06 -13.00
C SER A 31 33.94 21.66 -13.38
N PRO A 32 34.81 21.03 -12.59
CA PRO A 32 35.19 19.65 -12.82
C PRO A 32 33.95 18.78 -12.65
N GLU A 33 33.66 17.99 -13.69
CA GLU A 33 32.62 16.95 -13.72
C GLU A 33 32.99 15.94 -12.65
N VAL A 34 32.39 16.08 -11.48
CA VAL A 34 32.39 15.02 -10.44
C VAL A 34 31.55 13.90 -11.01
N ALA A 35 32.18 12.81 -11.41
CA ALA A 35 31.51 11.58 -11.76
C ALA A 35 30.63 11.16 -10.57
N GLU A 36 29.33 11.40 -10.70
CA GLU A 36 28.32 11.01 -9.75
C GLU A 36 28.24 9.48 -9.81
N THR A 37 29.01 8.83 -8.94
CA THR A 37 28.92 7.38 -8.76
C THR A 37 27.54 7.13 -8.15
N THR A 38 26.57 6.76 -8.99
CA THR A 38 25.26 6.31 -8.55
C THR A 38 25.49 5.16 -7.54
N PRO A 39 25.12 5.32 -6.27
CA PRO A 39 25.27 4.24 -5.30
C PRO A 39 24.45 3.03 -5.79
N ALA A 40 25.02 1.86 -5.73
CA ALA A 40 24.33 0.62 -6.03
C ALA A 40 23.02 0.59 -5.22
N PRO A 41 21.89 0.18 -5.84
CA PRO A 41 20.63 0.09 -5.11
C PRO A 41 20.82 -0.76 -3.86
N ALA A 42 20.40 -0.24 -2.71
CA ALA A 42 20.42 -0.99 -1.46
C ALA A 42 19.67 -2.31 -1.66
N PRO A 43 20.14 -3.44 -1.07
CA PRO A 43 19.44 -4.71 -1.16
C PRO A 43 18.01 -4.51 -0.65
N ALA A 44 17.03 -5.00 -1.42
CA ALA A 44 15.62 -4.93 -1.04
C ALA A 44 15.43 -5.53 0.36
N PRO A 45 14.65 -4.90 1.24
CA PRO A 45 14.39 -5.44 2.56
C PRO A 45 13.78 -6.84 2.45
N PRO A 46 14.13 -7.77 3.36
CA PRO A 46 13.63 -9.14 3.32
C PRO A 46 12.10 -9.14 3.31
N GLY A 47 11.49 -9.83 2.33
CA GLY A 47 10.03 -9.92 2.16
C GLY A 47 9.46 -9.19 0.95
N GLN A 48 10.22 -8.31 0.28
CA GLN A 48 9.75 -7.63 -0.94
C GLN A 48 9.97 -8.43 -2.22
N SER A 49 10.70 -9.54 -2.15
CA SER A 49 10.95 -10.42 -3.30
C SER A 49 10.08 -11.67 -3.24
N GLY A 50 9.68 -12.17 -4.40
CA GLY A 50 9.07 -13.50 -4.51
C GLY A 50 10.09 -14.60 -4.17
N PRO A 51 9.64 -15.87 -4.04
CA PRO A 51 10.50 -16.98 -3.70
C PRO A 51 11.53 -17.28 -4.79
N THR A 52 12.75 -17.64 -4.38
CA THR A 52 13.76 -18.16 -5.32
C THR A 52 13.51 -19.65 -5.62
N ARG A 53 14.04 -20.14 -6.74
CA ARG A 53 13.91 -21.55 -7.14
C ARG A 53 14.51 -22.51 -6.10
N GLU A 54 15.64 -22.16 -5.54
CA GLU A 54 16.33 -22.96 -4.50
C GLU A 54 15.49 -23.05 -3.23
N LEU A 55 14.88 -21.93 -2.82
CA LEU A 55 13.99 -21.88 -1.67
C LEU A 55 12.75 -22.76 -1.90
N LEU A 56 12.10 -22.64 -3.07
CA LEU A 56 10.92 -23.46 -3.41
C LEU A 56 11.23 -24.96 -3.38
N ALA A 57 12.40 -25.38 -3.86
CA ALA A 57 12.81 -26.79 -3.82
C ALA A 57 12.92 -27.32 -2.36
N SER A 58 13.36 -26.47 -1.43
CA SER A 58 13.50 -26.83 -0.01
C SER A 58 12.15 -26.86 0.73
N LEU A 59 11.11 -26.23 0.15
CA LEU A 59 9.80 -26.05 0.76
C LEU A 59 8.73 -27.04 0.25
N HIS A 60 9.10 -27.91 -0.69
CA HIS A 60 8.17 -28.88 -1.28
C HIS A 60 7.46 -29.76 -0.23
N GLY A 61 6.12 -29.86 -0.34
CA GLY A 61 5.30 -30.66 0.56
C GLY A 61 5.08 -30.07 1.96
N LYS A 62 5.55 -28.86 2.21
CA LYS A 62 5.34 -28.17 3.49
C LYS A 62 4.06 -27.36 3.50
N ARG A 63 3.49 -27.15 4.70
CA ARG A 63 2.31 -26.30 4.89
C ARG A 63 2.72 -24.86 5.12
N PHE A 64 1.96 -23.94 4.54
CA PHE A 64 2.15 -22.51 4.66
C PHE A 64 0.93 -21.87 5.31
N GLN A 65 1.16 -20.82 6.04
CA GLN A 65 0.11 -20.02 6.66
C GLN A 65 0.40 -18.55 6.46
N LEU A 66 -0.61 -17.79 6.07
CA LEU A 66 -0.56 -16.34 6.04
C LEU A 66 -1.21 -15.80 7.31
N THR A 67 -0.55 -14.88 7.98
CA THR A 67 -1.13 -14.18 9.14
C THR A 67 -1.09 -12.68 8.93
N ALA A 68 -2.13 -11.99 9.40
CA ALA A 68 -2.17 -10.54 9.43
C ALA A 68 -2.40 -10.09 10.87
N ARG A 69 -1.51 -9.27 11.40
CA ARG A 69 -1.65 -8.73 12.76
C ARG A 69 -1.49 -7.22 12.78
N ARG A 70 -2.24 -6.58 13.65
CA ARG A 70 -2.10 -5.15 13.92
C ARG A 70 -0.79 -4.91 14.68
N SER A 71 -0.04 -3.90 14.26
CA SER A 71 1.12 -3.42 15.02
C SER A 71 0.76 -2.18 15.84
N ASP A 72 1.64 -1.80 16.76
CA ASP A 72 1.51 -0.53 17.49
C ASP A 72 2.06 0.67 16.70
N LEU A 73 2.69 0.42 15.57
CA LEU A 73 3.19 1.44 14.67
C LEU A 73 2.03 2.13 13.96
N LYS A 74 2.20 3.43 13.72
CA LYS A 74 1.28 4.24 12.94
C LYS A 74 1.92 4.66 11.63
N GLY A 75 1.14 4.66 10.56
CA GLY A 75 1.52 5.24 9.29
C GLY A 75 1.37 6.76 9.26
N ASP A 76 1.74 7.35 8.14
CA ASP A 76 1.82 8.81 7.93
C ASP A 76 0.49 9.54 8.14
N HIS A 77 -0.64 8.84 7.97
CA HIS A 77 -1.99 9.38 8.16
C HIS A 77 -2.62 8.97 9.50
N GLY A 78 -1.83 8.45 10.46
CA GLY A 78 -2.28 8.06 11.79
C GLY A 78 -3.01 6.71 11.87
N GLN A 79 -3.22 6.01 10.75
CA GLN A 79 -3.74 4.65 10.73
C GLN A 79 -2.71 3.68 11.35
N ARG A 80 -3.21 2.60 11.99
CA ARG A 80 -2.32 1.53 12.45
C ARG A 80 -1.75 0.78 11.26
N LEU A 81 -0.46 0.52 11.30
CA LEU A 81 0.19 -0.41 10.39
C LEU A 81 -0.12 -1.85 10.79
N TRP A 82 -0.13 -2.69 9.80
CA TRP A 82 -0.31 -4.12 9.93
C TRP A 82 0.92 -4.84 9.41
N LEU A 83 1.16 -6.04 9.90
CA LEU A 83 2.17 -6.94 9.37
C LEU A 83 1.46 -8.15 8.78
N LEU A 84 1.67 -8.38 7.51
CA LEU A 84 1.27 -9.58 6.79
C LEU A 84 2.50 -10.47 6.72
N GLU A 85 2.40 -11.69 7.26
CA GLU A 85 3.53 -12.60 7.43
C GLU A 85 3.21 -13.97 6.83
N LEU A 86 4.10 -14.47 5.99
CA LEU A 86 4.07 -15.83 5.46
C LEU A 86 4.92 -16.72 6.35
N HIS A 87 4.30 -17.75 6.90
CA HIS A 87 4.93 -18.69 7.80
C HIS A 87 5.04 -20.08 7.19
N GLN A 88 6.10 -20.78 7.58
CA GLN A 88 6.26 -22.21 7.45
C GLN A 88 6.56 -22.79 8.83
N GLY A 89 5.57 -23.37 9.49
CA GLY A 89 5.65 -23.70 10.90
C GLY A 89 5.91 -22.46 11.75
N SER A 90 7.03 -22.45 12.49
CA SER A 90 7.45 -21.29 13.30
C SER A 90 8.34 -20.28 12.54
N GLU A 91 8.75 -20.61 11.33
CA GLU A 91 9.62 -19.76 10.54
C GLU A 91 8.83 -18.73 9.73
N ILE A 92 9.26 -17.47 9.74
CA ILE A 92 8.72 -16.41 8.92
C ILE A 92 9.56 -16.33 7.64
N LEU A 93 8.96 -16.72 6.52
CA LEU A 93 9.60 -16.72 5.20
C LEU A 93 9.57 -15.35 4.52
N ALA A 94 8.48 -14.61 4.73
CA ALA A 94 8.30 -13.28 4.17
C ALA A 94 7.41 -12.43 5.07
N ARG A 95 7.59 -11.10 4.99
CA ARG A 95 6.82 -10.14 5.77
C ARG A 95 6.60 -8.88 4.93
N TRP A 96 5.36 -8.38 4.94
CA TRP A 96 4.99 -7.17 4.23
C TRP A 96 4.25 -6.20 5.14
N PRO A 97 4.57 -4.90 5.08
CA PRO A 97 3.73 -3.89 5.71
C PRO A 97 2.38 -3.83 5.00
N ALA A 98 1.33 -3.65 5.77
CA ALA A 98 -0.02 -3.53 5.25
C ALA A 98 -0.80 -2.46 6.02
N VAL A 99 -1.94 -2.06 5.49
CA VAL A 99 -2.87 -1.11 6.11
C VAL A 99 -4.28 -1.69 6.02
N SER A 100 -5.10 -1.42 7.02
CA SER A 100 -6.51 -1.81 7.00
C SER A 100 -7.34 -0.79 7.77
N GLY A 101 -8.47 -0.42 7.17
CA GLY A 101 -9.35 0.63 7.69
C GLY A 101 -8.85 2.04 7.42
N THR A 102 -9.78 2.99 7.34
CA THR A 102 -9.43 4.41 7.23
C THR A 102 -8.89 4.95 8.56
N PRO A 103 -8.10 6.03 8.58
CA PRO A 103 -7.60 6.62 9.82
C PRO A 103 -8.70 6.95 10.82
N SER A 104 -9.84 7.48 10.35
CA SER A 104 -10.99 7.86 11.17
C SER A 104 -11.81 6.67 11.68
N SER A 105 -11.66 5.49 11.09
CA SER A 105 -12.46 4.30 11.38
C SER A 105 -11.74 3.23 12.20
N GLN A 106 -10.54 3.53 12.70
CA GLN A 106 -9.70 2.56 13.41
C GLN A 106 -10.34 2.01 14.69
N GLY A 107 -11.23 2.76 15.31
CA GLY A 107 -11.95 2.38 16.53
C GLY A 107 -13.33 1.74 16.31
N LEU A 108 -13.79 1.62 15.05
CA LEU A 108 -15.10 1.03 14.76
C LEU A 108 -15.08 -0.48 15.01
N ASP A 109 -16.27 -1.03 15.26
CA ASP A 109 -16.47 -2.49 15.30
C ASP A 109 -16.06 -3.08 13.95
N ARG A 110 -15.07 -3.97 13.99
CA ARG A 110 -14.48 -4.55 12.78
C ARG A 110 -15.41 -5.58 12.12
N ARG A 111 -16.28 -6.21 12.89
CA ARG A 111 -17.12 -7.33 12.45
C ARG A 111 -18.50 -6.87 11.95
N TRP A 112 -19.10 -5.88 12.62
CA TRP A 112 -20.50 -5.51 12.40
C TRP A 112 -20.69 -4.10 11.84
N SER A 113 -19.63 -3.31 11.71
CA SER A 113 -19.72 -1.99 11.10
C SER A 113 -20.19 -2.06 9.64
N PRO A 114 -21.14 -1.22 9.25
CA PRO A 114 -21.56 -1.15 7.86
C PRO A 114 -20.46 -0.58 6.97
N GLY A 115 -20.41 -1.02 5.72
CA GLY A 115 -19.44 -0.56 4.72
C GLY A 115 -18.00 -1.02 4.99
N ASN A 116 -17.05 -0.44 4.27
CA ASN A 116 -15.65 -0.89 4.24
C ASN A 116 -14.68 0.06 4.95
N GLY A 117 -15.15 0.99 5.81
CA GLY A 117 -14.28 1.93 6.51
C GLY A 117 -13.49 1.30 7.66
N ALA A 118 -14.11 0.42 8.44
CA ALA A 118 -13.49 -0.24 9.58
C ALA A 118 -12.36 -1.20 9.14
N PRO A 119 -11.33 -1.44 9.96
CA PRO A 119 -10.29 -2.42 9.67
C PRO A 119 -10.85 -3.83 9.44
N LEU A 120 -10.06 -4.68 8.79
CA LEU A 120 -10.41 -6.08 8.53
C LEU A 120 -10.76 -6.81 9.84
N PRO A 121 -11.88 -7.53 9.92
CA PRO A 121 -12.26 -8.31 11.09
C PRO A 121 -11.20 -9.36 11.48
N ALA A 122 -11.03 -9.60 12.77
CA ALA A 122 -10.22 -10.72 13.24
C ALA A 122 -10.96 -12.05 13.03
N GLY A 123 -10.21 -13.07 12.65
CA GLY A 123 -10.71 -14.42 12.39
C GLY A 123 -10.01 -15.09 11.22
N GLU A 124 -10.53 -16.24 10.83
CA GLU A 124 -10.01 -17.07 9.76
C GLU A 124 -10.72 -16.75 8.44
N TYR A 125 -9.97 -16.77 7.35
CA TYR A 125 -10.47 -16.50 6.00
C TYR A 125 -9.96 -17.56 5.03
N ASN A 126 -10.80 -17.92 4.07
CA ASN A 126 -10.32 -18.59 2.88
C ASN A 126 -9.77 -17.54 1.90
N LEU A 127 -8.60 -17.84 1.34
CA LEU A 127 -7.96 -17.05 0.28
C LEU A 127 -8.37 -17.61 -1.09
N ALA A 128 -8.85 -16.75 -1.98
CA ALA A 128 -8.96 -17.12 -3.39
C ALA A 128 -7.60 -16.90 -4.11
N PRO A 129 -7.41 -17.54 -5.26
CA PRO A 129 -6.26 -17.21 -6.12
C PRO A 129 -6.25 -15.73 -6.49
N PRO A 130 -5.05 -15.14 -6.70
CA PRO A 130 -4.93 -13.77 -7.20
C PRO A 130 -5.60 -13.63 -8.58
N GLU A 131 -6.41 -12.59 -8.74
CA GLU A 131 -7.10 -12.29 -10.00
C GLU A 131 -6.85 -10.85 -10.45
N PRO A 132 -6.89 -10.57 -11.77
CA PRO A 132 -6.79 -9.20 -12.28
C PRO A 132 -7.97 -8.34 -11.78
N TRP A 133 -7.69 -7.13 -11.32
CA TRP A 133 -8.69 -6.15 -10.91
C TRP A 133 -8.36 -4.77 -11.51
N GLY A 134 -8.85 -4.53 -12.72
CA GLY A 134 -8.43 -3.38 -13.52
C GLY A 134 -6.93 -3.42 -13.82
N GLN A 135 -6.20 -2.42 -13.35
CA GLN A 135 -4.74 -2.37 -13.46
C GLN A 135 -4.01 -2.95 -12.24
N ASP A 136 -4.77 -3.52 -11.31
CA ASP A 136 -4.26 -4.06 -10.05
C ASP A 136 -4.52 -5.58 -9.94
N ILE A 137 -4.26 -6.13 -8.77
CA ILE A 137 -4.50 -7.52 -8.41
C ILE A 137 -5.40 -7.55 -7.18
N TRP A 138 -6.39 -8.42 -7.21
CA TRP A 138 -7.28 -8.70 -6.11
C TRP A 138 -7.10 -10.14 -5.62
N VAL A 139 -7.02 -10.31 -4.29
CA VAL A 139 -7.09 -11.61 -3.63
C VAL A 139 -8.32 -11.59 -2.74
N ASN A 140 -9.37 -12.31 -3.13
CA ASN A 140 -10.61 -12.32 -2.37
C ASN A 140 -10.45 -13.04 -1.03
N LEU A 141 -11.04 -12.46 0.02
CA LEU A 141 -11.08 -12.99 1.38
C LEU A 141 -12.51 -13.38 1.72
N THR A 142 -12.76 -14.68 1.91
CA THR A 142 -14.05 -15.18 2.37
C THR A 142 -13.97 -15.49 3.87
N PRO A 143 -14.67 -14.74 4.74
CA PRO A 143 -14.68 -14.99 6.17
C PRO A 143 -15.23 -16.40 6.51
N ARG A 144 -14.62 -17.08 7.47
CA ARG A 144 -15.08 -18.36 8.03
C ARG A 144 -15.86 -18.15 9.33
N PHE A 145 -16.39 -16.96 9.53
CA PHE A 145 -17.16 -16.54 10.71
C PHE A 145 -18.27 -15.57 10.30
N ASP A 146 -19.24 -15.35 11.18
CA ASP A 146 -20.35 -14.43 10.92
C ASP A 146 -19.89 -12.97 10.97
N THR A 147 -20.26 -12.20 9.96
CA THR A 147 -19.98 -10.77 9.84
C THR A 147 -20.97 -10.11 8.87
N SER A 148 -21.27 -8.84 9.08
CA SER A 148 -22.00 -8.03 8.10
C SER A 148 -21.11 -7.50 6.97
N ARG A 149 -19.80 -7.76 7.02
CA ARG A 149 -18.82 -7.26 6.06
C ARG A 149 -18.74 -8.13 4.81
N SER A 150 -18.61 -7.48 3.66
CA SER A 150 -18.50 -8.14 2.36
C SER A 150 -17.48 -7.41 1.48
N GLY A 151 -17.08 -8.01 0.36
CA GLY A 151 -16.09 -7.44 -0.54
C GLY A 151 -14.76 -7.21 0.15
N LEU A 152 -14.32 -8.18 0.97
CA LEU A 152 -13.04 -8.15 1.65
C LEU A 152 -11.95 -8.77 0.79
N GLY A 153 -10.77 -8.18 0.78
CA GLY A 153 -9.67 -8.67 -0.05
C GLY A 153 -8.31 -8.14 0.36
N ILE A 154 -7.28 -8.65 -0.34
CA ILE A 154 -5.93 -8.09 -0.32
C ILE A 154 -5.68 -7.47 -1.68
N HIS A 155 -5.19 -6.21 -1.69
CA HIS A 155 -4.94 -5.46 -2.92
C HIS A 155 -3.93 -4.32 -2.66
N HIS A 156 -3.57 -3.55 -3.69
CA HIS A 156 -2.77 -2.35 -3.52
C HIS A 156 -3.61 -1.21 -2.89
N CYS A 157 -2.98 -0.34 -2.09
CA CYS A 157 -3.69 0.69 -1.31
C CYS A 157 -4.21 1.90 -2.11
N ASN A 158 -4.74 1.70 -3.31
CA ASN A 158 -5.32 2.78 -4.10
C ASN A 158 -6.66 2.38 -4.74
N PRO A 159 -7.79 2.74 -4.18
CA PRO A 159 -8.04 3.24 -2.83
C PRO A 159 -8.03 2.11 -1.79
N GLY A 160 -7.49 2.34 -0.60
CA GLY A 160 -7.52 1.37 0.50
C GLY A 160 -8.55 1.78 1.56
N SER A 161 -9.47 0.88 1.87
CA SER A 161 -10.40 1.00 3.00
C SER A 161 -10.47 -0.34 3.73
N GLY A 162 -11.49 -0.76 4.36
CA GLY A 162 -11.59 -1.94 5.22
C GLY A 162 -11.02 -3.29 4.79
N CYS A 163 -10.44 -3.40 3.60
CA CYS A 163 -9.61 -4.52 3.15
C CYS A 163 -8.24 -4.50 3.82
N LEU A 164 -7.43 -5.51 3.56
CA LEU A 164 -6.01 -5.48 3.85
C LEU A 164 -5.28 -5.00 2.60
N CYS A 165 -4.68 -3.82 2.62
CA CYS A 165 -3.98 -3.30 1.46
C CYS A 165 -2.48 -3.16 1.69
N LEU A 166 -1.69 -3.40 0.65
CA LEU A 166 -0.25 -3.22 0.65
C LEU A 166 0.07 -1.87 0.03
N PRO A 167 0.75 -0.95 0.77
CA PRO A 167 1.08 0.39 0.26
C PRO A 167 2.03 0.36 -0.92
N ASP A 168 2.83 -0.68 -1.01
CA ASP A 168 3.82 -0.86 -2.07
C ASP A 168 3.39 -1.97 -3.04
N ARG A 169 3.30 -1.64 -4.33
CA ARG A 169 2.92 -2.58 -5.38
C ARG A 169 3.90 -3.76 -5.51
N ALA A 170 5.19 -3.54 -5.27
CA ALA A 170 6.17 -4.62 -5.33
C ALA A 170 5.91 -5.66 -4.25
N SER A 171 5.47 -5.25 -3.06
CA SER A 171 5.03 -6.13 -1.99
C SER A 171 3.83 -6.98 -2.39
N LEU A 172 2.83 -6.41 -3.08
CA LEU A 172 1.69 -7.17 -3.59
C LEU A 172 2.13 -8.20 -4.65
N LEU A 173 2.98 -7.81 -5.58
CA LEU A 173 3.53 -8.73 -6.58
C LEU A 173 4.34 -9.86 -5.94
N ALA A 174 5.14 -9.57 -4.92
CA ALA A 174 5.88 -10.58 -4.18
C ALA A 174 4.95 -11.57 -3.44
N LEU A 175 3.91 -11.07 -2.77
CA LEU A 175 2.89 -11.91 -2.14
C LEU A 175 2.20 -12.82 -3.17
N THR A 176 1.77 -12.27 -4.29
CA THR A 176 1.08 -13.05 -5.33
C THR A 176 2.00 -14.07 -6.00
N ALA A 177 3.31 -13.76 -6.14
CA ALA A 177 4.30 -14.73 -6.58
C ALA A 177 4.44 -15.91 -5.61
N TRP A 178 4.41 -15.67 -4.30
CA TRP A 178 4.34 -16.73 -3.30
C TRP A 178 3.08 -17.57 -3.45
N MET A 179 1.91 -16.94 -3.54
CA MET A 179 0.61 -17.63 -3.69
C MET A 179 0.52 -18.52 -4.94
N GLN A 180 1.27 -18.20 -5.99
CA GLN A 180 1.34 -19.01 -7.20
C GLN A 180 2.27 -20.22 -7.09
N GLN A 181 3.18 -20.22 -6.11
CA GLN A 181 4.22 -21.23 -5.99
C GLN A 181 4.02 -22.18 -4.81
N VAL A 182 3.25 -21.76 -3.81
CA VAL A 182 2.96 -22.56 -2.62
C VAL A 182 1.45 -22.68 -2.42
N ASP A 183 1.01 -23.77 -1.82
CA ASP A 183 -0.40 -23.97 -1.48
C ASP A 183 -0.77 -23.10 -0.27
N LEU A 184 -1.27 -21.90 -0.56
CA LEU A 184 -1.67 -20.91 0.43
C LEU A 184 -3.16 -20.59 0.28
N GLN A 185 -3.98 -21.20 1.11
CA GLN A 185 -5.43 -21.14 1.03
C GLN A 185 -6.08 -20.41 2.20
N GLU A 186 -5.34 -20.06 3.24
CA GLU A 186 -5.89 -19.53 4.48
C GLU A 186 -5.12 -18.30 4.95
N LEU A 187 -5.87 -17.34 5.51
CA LEU A 187 -5.34 -16.16 6.22
C LEU A 187 -5.93 -16.13 7.62
N SER A 188 -5.07 -16.06 8.64
CA SER A 188 -5.46 -15.79 10.02
C SER A 188 -5.27 -14.30 10.32
N VAL A 189 -6.34 -13.60 10.64
CA VAL A 189 -6.29 -12.19 11.06
C VAL A 189 -6.35 -12.12 12.57
N LEU A 190 -5.25 -11.68 13.18
CA LEU A 190 -5.06 -11.58 14.63
C LEU A 190 -5.49 -10.19 15.15
N ASN A 191 -5.75 -10.10 16.46
CA ASN A 191 -6.07 -8.84 17.13
C ASN A 191 -4.83 -7.99 17.41
#